data_a7e017891942e8f097bcb7f7d3223844
#
_entry.id   a7e017891942e8f097bcb7f7d3223844
#
_cell.length_a   1.000
_cell.length_b   1.000
_cell.length_c   1.000
_cell.angle_alpha   90.00
_cell.angle_beta   90.00
_cell.angle_gamma   90.00
#
_symmetry.space_group_name_H-M   'P 1'
#
loop_
_entity.id
_entity.type
_entity.pdbx_description
1 polymer ?
#
loop_
_entity_poly.entity_id
_entity_poly.type
_entity_poly.pdbx_seq_one_letter_code
_entity_poly.pdbx_strand_id
1 'polypeptide(L)'
;MKIGVIKEIEFGERRVALIPEVVSRLTKNGLEILVESHAGELSFFSDSAYIEAGAKIITDKNTLINESDILLKVGAPREEEVSMFKQGQITIGFLNPLGRPELIRRLAHQGVTAMSMEMIPRSSRAQSMDALSSQASIAGYKAVLLAAAALPKYLPMLTTAAGTIPPAKVVVLGAGVAGLQAIATARRLGAQVEAYDIRPAVRE
;
A
#
# COMPACT_ATOMS: atom_id res chain seq x y z
N MET A 1 -24.39 3.16 6.83
CA MET A 1 -23.39 3.47 5.80
C MET A 1 -22.64 2.19 5.47
N LYS A 2 -22.61 1.83 4.21
CA LYS A 2 -22.00 0.60 3.69
C LYS A 2 -20.67 0.91 3.01
N ILE A 3 -19.63 0.18 3.36
CA ILE A 3 -18.28 0.31 2.78
C ILE A 3 -17.98 -0.96 2.00
N GLY A 4 -17.74 -0.82 0.70
CA GLY A 4 -17.36 -1.91 -0.19
C GLY A 4 -15.86 -1.97 -0.41
N VAL A 5 -15.28 -3.14 -0.24
CA VAL A 5 -13.86 -3.43 -0.52
C VAL A 5 -13.78 -4.22 -1.82
N ILE A 6 -13.28 -3.59 -2.86
CA ILE A 6 -13.15 -4.19 -4.20
C ILE A 6 -11.83 -4.97 -4.28
N LYS A 7 -11.87 -6.15 -4.89
CA LYS A 7 -10.69 -6.98 -5.16
C LYS A 7 -9.75 -6.28 -6.15
N GLU A 8 -8.46 -6.30 -5.84
CA GLU A 8 -7.42 -5.84 -6.76
C GLU A 8 -7.21 -6.87 -7.88
N ILE A 9 -7.10 -6.35 -9.10
CA ILE A 9 -6.96 -7.17 -10.31
C ILE A 9 -5.75 -6.78 -11.16
N GLU A 10 -4.98 -5.77 -10.71
CA GLU A 10 -3.76 -5.36 -11.39
C GLU A 10 -2.65 -6.39 -11.18
N PHE A 11 -1.90 -6.65 -12.24
CA PHE A 11 -0.81 -7.62 -12.18
C PHE A 11 0.23 -7.22 -11.13
N GLY A 12 0.53 -8.13 -10.22
CA GLY A 12 1.49 -7.92 -9.14
C GLY A 12 0.95 -7.18 -7.92
N GLU A 13 -0.27 -6.63 -7.94
CA GLU A 13 -0.91 -6.07 -6.74
C GLU A 13 -1.41 -7.20 -5.84
N ARG A 14 -0.89 -7.21 -4.62
CA ARG A 14 -1.22 -8.23 -3.62
C ARG A 14 -1.91 -7.67 -2.40
N ARG A 15 -1.96 -6.34 -2.28
CA ARG A 15 -2.56 -5.65 -1.13
C ARG A 15 -4.08 -5.67 -1.24
N VAL A 16 -4.73 -5.46 -0.11
CA VAL A 16 -6.17 -5.24 0.01
C VAL A 16 -6.42 -3.96 0.80
N ALA A 17 -7.47 -3.23 0.47
CA ALA A 17 -7.73 -1.91 1.06
C ALA A 17 -8.06 -1.97 2.57
N LEU A 18 -8.72 -3.03 3.04
CA LEU A 18 -8.98 -3.27 4.46
C LEU A 18 -8.57 -4.70 4.84
N ILE A 19 -7.89 -4.85 5.97
CA ILE A 19 -7.61 -6.15 6.58
C ILE A 19 -8.67 -6.49 7.65
N PRO A 20 -8.87 -7.77 8.02
CA PRO A 20 -9.90 -8.19 8.97
C PRO A 20 -9.85 -7.45 10.31
N GLU A 21 -8.67 -7.14 10.85
CA GLU A 21 -8.53 -6.38 12.09
C GLU A 21 -9.17 -4.98 11.99
N VAL A 22 -8.99 -4.29 10.87
CA VAL A 22 -9.60 -2.97 10.64
C VAL A 22 -11.11 -3.10 10.43
N VAL A 23 -11.56 -4.13 9.71
CA VAL A 23 -12.97 -4.46 9.54
C VAL A 23 -13.65 -4.61 10.90
N SER A 24 -13.07 -5.40 11.83
CA SER A 24 -13.62 -5.60 13.18
C SER A 24 -13.77 -4.29 13.95
N ARG A 25 -12.87 -3.33 13.78
CA ARG A 25 -12.98 -2.00 14.41
C ARG A 25 -14.09 -1.15 13.79
N LEU A 26 -14.24 -1.20 12.47
CA LEU A 26 -15.25 -0.45 11.76
C LEU A 26 -16.67 -0.98 12.04
N THR A 27 -16.84 -2.29 12.08
CA THR A 27 -18.14 -2.93 12.38
C THR A 27 -18.59 -2.64 13.81
N LYS A 28 -17.67 -2.61 14.78
CA LYS A 28 -17.97 -2.19 16.16
C LYS A 28 -18.45 -0.74 16.24
N ASN A 29 -18.06 0.10 15.29
CA ASN A 29 -18.53 1.48 15.18
C ASN A 29 -19.84 1.63 14.36
N GLY A 30 -20.52 0.53 14.06
CA GLY A 30 -21.81 0.53 13.38
C GLY A 30 -21.74 0.67 11.86
N LEU A 31 -20.57 0.46 11.25
CA LEU A 31 -20.41 0.44 9.80
C LEU A 31 -20.66 -0.97 9.25
N GLU A 32 -21.34 -1.07 8.14
CA GLU A 32 -21.51 -2.33 7.42
C GLU A 32 -20.40 -2.45 6.36
N ILE A 33 -19.65 -3.55 6.43
CA ILE A 33 -18.52 -3.79 5.53
C ILE A 33 -18.87 -4.93 4.58
N LEU A 34 -18.80 -4.64 3.28
CA LEU A 34 -18.96 -5.58 2.20
C LEU A 34 -17.59 -5.85 1.58
N VAL A 35 -17.20 -7.09 1.41
CA VAL A 35 -15.90 -7.45 0.83
C VAL A 35 -16.13 -8.35 -0.37
N GLU A 36 -15.53 -7.99 -1.51
CA GLU A 36 -15.55 -8.86 -2.69
C GLU A 36 -14.86 -10.18 -2.36
N SER A 37 -15.46 -11.30 -2.74
CA SER A 37 -14.92 -12.63 -2.48
C SER A 37 -13.49 -12.75 -3.00
N HIS A 38 -12.62 -13.35 -2.20
CA HIS A 38 -11.18 -13.50 -2.45
C HIS A 38 -10.38 -12.18 -2.54
N ALA A 39 -10.93 -11.05 -2.06
CA ALA A 39 -10.21 -9.76 -2.11
C ALA A 39 -8.93 -9.76 -1.26
N GLY A 40 -8.93 -10.46 -0.13
CA GLY A 40 -7.77 -10.54 0.77
C GLY A 40 -6.81 -11.70 0.51
N GLU A 41 -7.11 -12.59 -0.41
CA GLU A 41 -6.40 -13.87 -0.59
C GLU A 41 -4.90 -13.70 -0.87
N LEU A 42 -4.53 -12.75 -1.74
CA LEU A 42 -3.14 -12.44 -2.05
C LEU A 42 -2.39 -11.76 -0.89
N SER A 43 -3.12 -11.24 0.10
CA SER A 43 -2.61 -10.70 1.36
C SER A 43 -2.69 -11.73 2.51
N PHE A 44 -2.97 -13.00 2.20
CA PHE A 44 -3.12 -14.12 3.15
C PHE A 44 -4.31 -13.98 4.12
N PHE A 45 -5.36 -13.26 3.72
CA PHE A 45 -6.62 -13.15 4.46
C PHE A 45 -7.73 -13.89 3.71
N SER A 46 -8.27 -14.94 4.31
CA SER A 46 -9.40 -15.70 3.75
C SER A 46 -10.73 -14.97 3.90
N ASP A 47 -11.71 -15.32 3.08
CA ASP A 47 -13.08 -14.81 3.23
C ASP A 47 -13.66 -15.13 4.62
N SER A 48 -13.32 -16.29 5.21
CA SER A 48 -13.74 -16.65 6.57
C SER A 48 -13.19 -15.66 7.61
N ALA A 49 -11.95 -15.20 7.49
CA ALA A 49 -11.39 -14.22 8.42
C ALA A 49 -12.13 -12.86 8.36
N TYR A 50 -12.61 -12.48 7.18
CA TYR A 50 -13.47 -11.29 7.03
C TYR A 50 -14.86 -11.49 7.64
N ILE A 51 -15.46 -12.67 7.48
CA ILE A 51 -16.76 -13.01 8.08
C ILE A 51 -16.64 -12.98 9.61
N GLU A 52 -15.61 -13.58 10.19
CA GLU A 52 -15.34 -13.54 11.64
C GLU A 52 -15.12 -12.10 12.14
N ALA A 53 -14.56 -11.22 11.33
CA ALA A 53 -14.40 -9.80 11.62
C ALA A 53 -15.72 -8.99 11.50
N GLY A 54 -16.80 -9.61 11.03
CA GLY A 54 -18.12 -9.01 10.90
C GLY A 54 -18.43 -8.41 9.52
N ALA A 55 -17.64 -8.71 8.48
CA ALA A 55 -17.96 -8.35 7.11
C ALA A 55 -18.93 -9.33 6.45
N LYS A 56 -19.59 -8.87 5.39
CA LYS A 56 -20.34 -9.71 4.45
C LYS A 56 -19.53 -9.92 3.20
N ILE A 57 -19.39 -11.17 2.76
CA ILE A 57 -18.72 -11.50 1.49
C ILE A 57 -19.72 -11.41 0.35
N ILE A 58 -19.35 -10.71 -0.71
CA ILE A 58 -20.14 -10.51 -1.91
C ILE A 58 -19.39 -11.09 -3.11
N THR A 59 -20.00 -12.02 -3.80
CA THR A 59 -19.38 -12.69 -4.97
C THR A 59 -19.52 -11.90 -6.26
N ASP A 60 -20.64 -11.17 -6.41
CA ASP A 60 -20.88 -10.35 -7.59
C ASP A 60 -20.42 -8.91 -7.36
N LYS A 61 -19.44 -8.47 -8.14
CA LYS A 61 -18.88 -7.12 -8.07
C LYS A 61 -19.92 -6.02 -8.30
N ASN A 62 -20.86 -6.22 -9.22
CA ASN A 62 -21.91 -5.24 -9.50
C ASN A 62 -22.80 -5.03 -8.27
N THR A 63 -23.17 -6.11 -7.61
CA THR A 63 -23.95 -6.07 -6.37
C THR A 63 -23.17 -5.32 -5.29
N LEU A 64 -21.88 -5.64 -5.09
CA LEU A 64 -21.03 -4.94 -4.12
C LEU A 64 -20.97 -3.44 -4.38
N ILE A 65 -20.68 -3.03 -5.63
CA ILE A 65 -20.61 -1.62 -6.02
C ILE A 65 -21.97 -0.95 -5.80
N ASN A 66 -23.04 -1.61 -6.20
CA ASN A 66 -24.40 -1.07 -6.10
C ASN A 66 -24.89 -0.90 -4.66
N GLU A 67 -24.46 -1.74 -3.74
CA GLU A 67 -24.89 -1.66 -2.34
C GLU A 67 -24.04 -0.75 -1.48
N SER A 68 -22.86 -0.33 -1.96
CA SER A 68 -21.91 0.46 -1.19
C SER A 68 -22.15 1.96 -1.30
N ASP A 69 -21.96 2.68 -0.20
CA ASP A 69 -21.90 4.13 -0.16
C ASP A 69 -20.47 4.62 -0.43
N ILE A 70 -19.50 3.87 0.10
CA ILE A 70 -18.06 4.13 -0.05
C ILE A 70 -17.39 2.90 -0.65
N LEU A 71 -16.56 3.10 -1.66
CA LEU A 71 -15.79 2.06 -2.32
C LEU A 71 -14.31 2.23 -2.03
N LEU A 72 -13.68 1.19 -1.53
CA LEU A 72 -12.26 1.17 -1.20
C LEU A 72 -11.49 0.25 -2.14
N LYS A 73 -10.41 0.79 -2.69
CA LYS A 73 -9.39 0.06 -3.45
C LYS A 73 -8.00 0.54 -3.03
N VAL A 74 -7.00 -0.30 -3.23
CA VAL A 74 -5.60 0.14 -3.17
C VAL A 74 -5.25 0.93 -4.41
N GLY A 75 -5.43 0.33 -5.60
CA GLY A 75 -5.20 0.98 -6.88
C GLY A 75 -6.40 1.81 -7.36
N ALA A 76 -6.18 2.57 -8.43
CA ALA A 76 -7.24 3.32 -9.08
C ALA A 76 -8.24 2.36 -9.77
N PRO A 77 -9.54 2.69 -9.79
CA PRO A 77 -10.52 1.89 -10.51
C PRO A 77 -10.21 1.89 -12.02
N ARG A 78 -10.58 0.80 -12.69
CA ARG A 78 -10.55 0.71 -14.14
C ARG A 78 -11.74 1.45 -14.75
N GLU A 79 -11.65 1.74 -16.04
CA GLU A 79 -12.73 2.46 -16.75
C GLU A 79 -14.06 1.74 -16.70
N GLU A 80 -14.02 0.40 -16.80
CA GLU A 80 -15.23 -0.43 -16.69
C GLU A 80 -15.85 -0.33 -15.29
N GLU A 81 -15.02 -0.29 -14.23
CA GLU A 81 -15.48 -0.14 -12.85
C GLU A 81 -16.10 1.24 -12.62
N VAL A 82 -15.51 2.31 -13.19
CA VAL A 82 -16.07 3.66 -13.07
C VAL A 82 -17.48 3.75 -13.65
N SER A 83 -17.76 3.07 -14.77
CA SER A 83 -19.08 3.07 -15.38
C SER A 83 -20.16 2.41 -14.51
N MET A 84 -19.76 1.57 -13.54
CA MET A 84 -20.66 0.91 -12.59
C MET A 84 -20.95 1.76 -11.35
N PHE A 85 -20.14 2.83 -11.11
CA PHE A 85 -20.31 3.66 -9.93
C PHE A 85 -21.57 4.51 -10.03
N LYS A 86 -22.21 4.76 -8.91
CA LYS A 86 -23.40 5.58 -8.83
C LYS A 86 -23.06 7.03 -8.51
N GLN A 87 -23.88 7.94 -8.97
CA GLN A 87 -23.85 9.33 -8.53
C GLN A 87 -23.94 9.42 -6.99
N GLY A 88 -23.08 10.22 -6.39
CA GLY A 88 -23.03 10.42 -4.94
C GLY A 88 -22.19 9.41 -4.18
N GLN A 89 -21.70 8.33 -4.82
CA GLN A 89 -20.76 7.42 -4.16
C GLN A 89 -19.41 8.08 -3.89
N ILE A 90 -18.70 7.54 -2.91
CA ILE A 90 -17.34 7.96 -2.58
C ILE A 90 -16.39 6.83 -2.97
N THR A 91 -15.27 7.14 -3.63
CA THR A 91 -14.18 6.18 -3.84
C THR A 91 -12.90 6.68 -3.19
N ILE A 92 -12.19 5.77 -2.52
CA ILE A 92 -10.93 6.08 -1.81
C ILE A 92 -9.85 5.08 -2.26
N GLY A 93 -8.69 5.59 -2.67
CA GLY A 93 -7.55 4.76 -3.11
C GLY A 93 -6.41 5.61 -3.65
N PHE A 94 -5.39 4.98 -4.21
CA PHE A 94 -4.32 5.65 -4.94
C PHE A 94 -4.78 5.90 -6.38
N LEU A 95 -5.34 7.07 -6.65
CA LEU A 95 -6.00 7.38 -7.91
C LEU A 95 -5.05 7.97 -8.96
N ASN A 96 -3.86 8.42 -8.54
CA ASN A 96 -2.85 9.07 -9.38
C ASN A 96 -3.43 10.24 -10.21
N PRO A 97 -4.05 11.25 -9.58
CA PRO A 97 -4.79 12.29 -10.31
C PRO A 97 -3.94 13.12 -11.26
N LEU A 98 -2.66 13.30 -10.95
CA LEU A 98 -1.73 14.06 -11.82
C LEU A 98 -1.29 13.23 -13.03
N GLY A 99 -1.15 11.92 -12.88
CA GLY A 99 -0.77 11.02 -13.96
C GLY A 99 -1.95 10.47 -14.76
N ARG A 100 -3.18 10.55 -14.21
CA ARG A 100 -4.41 10.02 -14.84
C ARG A 100 -5.57 11.02 -14.78
N PRO A 101 -5.42 12.24 -15.35
CA PRO A 101 -6.45 13.28 -15.27
C PRO A 101 -7.78 12.86 -15.94
N GLU A 102 -7.73 11.99 -16.96
CA GLU A 102 -8.94 11.50 -17.63
C GLU A 102 -9.79 10.62 -16.70
N LEU A 103 -9.18 9.80 -15.86
CA LEU A 103 -9.90 9.04 -14.85
C LEU A 103 -10.66 9.97 -13.89
N ILE A 104 -9.99 11.03 -13.45
CA ILE A 104 -10.60 11.99 -12.52
C ILE A 104 -11.77 12.73 -13.17
N ARG A 105 -11.64 13.11 -14.46
CA ARG A 105 -12.76 13.69 -15.21
C ARG A 105 -13.94 12.73 -15.32
N ARG A 106 -13.71 11.45 -15.60
CA ARG A 106 -14.78 10.44 -15.66
C ARG A 106 -15.49 10.27 -14.34
N LEU A 107 -14.74 10.16 -13.22
CA LEU A 107 -15.31 10.10 -11.88
C LEU A 107 -16.17 11.34 -11.58
N ALA A 108 -15.69 12.53 -11.95
CA ALA A 108 -16.43 13.77 -11.79
C ALA A 108 -17.71 13.78 -12.64
N HIS A 109 -17.65 13.36 -13.92
CA HIS A 109 -18.84 13.26 -14.79
C HIS A 109 -19.86 12.26 -14.26
N GLN A 110 -19.41 11.17 -13.63
CA GLN A 110 -20.26 10.18 -12.98
C GLN A 110 -20.88 10.71 -11.66
N GLY A 111 -20.45 11.88 -11.21
CA GLY A 111 -20.88 12.45 -9.93
C GLY A 111 -20.35 11.70 -8.71
N VAL A 112 -19.16 11.07 -8.84
CA VAL A 112 -18.48 10.32 -7.78
C VAL A 112 -17.51 11.23 -7.03
N THR A 113 -17.54 11.20 -5.70
CA THR A 113 -16.53 11.89 -4.87
C THR A 113 -15.28 11.01 -4.79
N ALA A 114 -14.17 11.50 -5.34
CA ALA A 114 -12.91 10.79 -5.37
C ALA A 114 -11.94 11.33 -4.30
N MET A 115 -11.48 10.46 -3.39
CA MET A 115 -10.48 10.78 -2.39
C MET A 115 -9.19 10.04 -2.70
N SER A 116 -8.16 10.78 -3.13
CA SER A 116 -6.87 10.23 -3.49
C SER A 116 -5.93 10.23 -2.29
N MET A 117 -5.45 9.05 -1.90
CA MET A 117 -4.57 8.86 -0.74
C MET A 117 -3.24 9.62 -0.89
N GLU A 118 -2.71 9.75 -2.10
CA GLU A 118 -1.49 10.47 -2.40
C GLU A 118 -1.66 12.01 -2.34
N MET A 119 -2.88 12.50 -2.30
CA MET A 119 -3.18 13.93 -2.17
C MET A 119 -3.42 14.37 -0.72
N ILE A 120 -3.34 13.46 0.24
CA ILE A 120 -3.42 13.79 1.66
C ILE A 120 -2.27 14.74 2.01
N PRO A 121 -2.53 15.92 2.62
CA PRO A 121 -1.49 16.89 2.91
C PRO A 121 -0.50 16.36 3.95
N ARG A 122 0.79 16.64 3.75
CA ARG A 122 1.85 16.25 4.69
C ARG A 122 1.91 17.21 5.88
N SER A 123 0.99 17.06 6.79
CA SER A 123 0.93 17.81 8.05
C SER A 123 0.94 16.85 9.24
N SER A 124 1.35 17.32 10.41
CA SER A 124 1.38 16.52 11.64
C SER A 124 0.00 15.89 11.94
N ARG A 125 -1.08 16.62 11.66
CA ARG A 125 -2.45 16.16 11.85
C ARG A 125 -2.83 14.99 10.92
N ALA A 126 -2.32 14.99 9.68
CA ALA A 126 -2.63 14.00 8.67
C ALA A 126 -1.62 12.84 8.63
N GLN A 127 -0.59 12.86 9.46
CA GLN A 127 0.49 11.88 9.47
C GLN A 127 -0.01 10.43 9.67
N SER A 128 -1.07 10.24 10.45
CA SER A 128 -1.69 8.93 10.67
C SER A 128 -2.39 8.38 9.42
N MET A 129 -2.65 9.21 8.42
CA MET A 129 -3.27 8.87 7.14
C MET A 129 -2.25 8.86 5.98
N ASP A 130 -0.96 9.10 6.25
CA ASP A 130 0.11 9.13 5.22
C ASP A 130 0.46 7.71 4.76
N ALA A 131 -0.34 7.21 3.85
CA ALA A 131 -0.13 5.90 3.25
C ALA A 131 1.11 5.86 2.33
N LEU A 132 1.51 7.00 1.73
CA LEU A 132 2.72 7.07 0.91
C LEU A 132 3.97 6.79 1.73
N SER A 133 4.12 7.43 2.89
CA SER A 133 5.27 7.20 3.79
C SER A 133 5.29 5.76 4.30
N SER A 134 4.14 5.20 4.67
CA SER A 134 4.05 3.80 5.10
C SER A 134 4.51 2.85 3.99
N GLN A 135 4.05 3.05 2.76
CA GLN A 135 4.43 2.21 1.61
C GLN A 135 5.90 2.44 1.20
N ALA A 136 6.41 3.68 1.29
CA ALA A 136 7.81 4.00 1.03
C ALA A 136 8.75 3.27 2.00
N SER A 137 8.38 3.17 3.29
CA SER A 137 9.15 2.40 4.28
C SER A 137 9.25 0.93 3.89
N ILE A 138 8.12 0.30 3.52
CA ILE A 138 8.09 -1.10 3.05
C ILE A 138 8.94 -1.27 1.78
N ALA A 139 8.86 -0.32 0.85
CA ALA A 139 9.66 -0.34 -0.38
C ALA A 139 11.17 -0.31 -0.09
N GLY A 140 11.61 0.57 0.82
CA GLY A 140 13.01 0.64 1.25
C GLY A 140 13.50 -0.66 1.91
N TYR A 141 12.69 -1.26 2.77
CA TYR A 141 12.97 -2.56 3.37
C TYR A 141 13.11 -3.65 2.30
N LYS A 142 12.13 -3.77 1.42
CA LYS A 142 12.11 -4.79 0.38
C LYS A 142 13.25 -4.64 -0.63
N ALA A 143 13.61 -3.41 -0.99
CA ALA A 143 14.70 -3.14 -1.92
C ALA A 143 16.02 -3.73 -1.43
N VAL A 144 16.34 -3.60 -0.14
CA VAL A 144 17.55 -4.17 0.44
C VAL A 144 17.51 -5.70 0.44
N LEU A 145 16.37 -6.30 0.74
CA LEU A 145 16.23 -7.77 0.70
C LEU A 145 16.42 -8.31 -0.71
N LEU A 146 15.88 -7.63 -1.72
CA LEU A 146 16.07 -8.01 -3.12
C LEU A 146 17.53 -7.86 -3.54
N ALA A 147 18.18 -6.76 -3.16
CA ALA A 147 19.61 -6.55 -3.41
C ALA A 147 20.47 -7.62 -2.72
N ALA A 148 20.15 -7.97 -1.47
CA ALA A 148 20.83 -9.01 -0.72
C ALA A 148 20.69 -10.39 -1.39
N ALA A 149 19.49 -10.71 -1.88
CA ALA A 149 19.23 -11.98 -2.59
C ALA A 149 19.95 -12.06 -3.95
N ALA A 150 20.10 -10.93 -4.63
CA ALA A 150 20.78 -10.84 -5.93
C ALA A 150 22.32 -10.76 -5.81
N LEU A 151 22.85 -10.38 -4.65
CA LEU A 151 24.29 -10.20 -4.44
C LEU A 151 24.97 -11.57 -4.20
N PRO A 152 25.99 -11.95 -5.00
CA PRO A 152 26.73 -13.20 -4.80
C PRO A 152 27.80 -13.07 -3.70
N LYS A 153 27.47 -12.40 -2.58
CA LYS A 153 28.37 -12.09 -1.47
C LYS A 153 27.57 -11.87 -0.19
N TYR A 154 28.17 -12.17 0.95
CA TYR A 154 27.61 -11.83 2.26
C TYR A 154 27.48 -10.31 2.45
N LEU A 155 26.39 -9.86 3.05
CA LEU A 155 26.28 -8.47 3.50
C LEU A 155 27.18 -8.18 4.71
N PRO A 156 27.18 -9.03 5.79
CA PRO A 156 28.06 -8.82 6.92
C PRO A 156 29.48 -9.29 6.63
N MET A 157 30.41 -8.87 7.47
CA MET A 157 31.73 -9.51 7.58
C MET A 157 31.56 -10.94 8.07
N LEU A 158 32.28 -11.86 7.46
CA LEU A 158 32.31 -13.26 7.88
C LEU A 158 33.77 -13.70 8.05
N THR A 159 34.08 -14.25 9.22
CA THR A 159 35.42 -14.83 9.50
C THR A 159 35.24 -16.33 9.72
N THR A 160 36.03 -17.12 9.00
CA THR A 160 36.08 -18.59 9.12
C THR A 160 37.52 -19.03 9.29
N ALA A 161 37.75 -20.32 9.53
CA ALA A 161 39.10 -20.89 9.54
C ALA A 161 39.82 -20.72 8.18
N ALA A 162 39.11 -20.54 7.09
CA ALA A 162 39.66 -20.33 5.74
C ALA A 162 40.00 -18.87 5.44
N GLY A 163 39.65 -17.92 6.32
CA GLY A 163 39.92 -16.51 6.15
C GLY A 163 38.70 -15.59 6.43
N THR A 164 38.87 -14.31 6.14
CA THR A 164 37.85 -13.27 6.38
C THR A 164 37.32 -12.70 5.08
N ILE A 165 36.01 -12.67 4.97
CA ILE A 165 35.29 -11.99 3.88
C ILE A 165 34.84 -10.60 4.40
N PRO A 166 35.30 -9.50 3.78
CA PRO A 166 34.87 -8.17 4.19
C PRO A 166 33.40 -7.94 3.90
N PRO A 167 32.72 -7.05 4.66
CA PRO A 167 31.29 -6.75 4.44
C PRO A 167 31.04 -6.15 3.06
N ALA A 168 29.85 -6.31 2.57
CA ALA A 168 29.42 -5.64 1.35
C ALA A 168 29.26 -4.14 1.58
N LYS A 169 29.57 -3.34 0.57
CA LYS A 169 29.28 -1.91 0.53
C LYS A 169 27.94 -1.67 -0.15
N VAL A 170 27.08 -0.91 0.49
CA VAL A 170 25.76 -0.51 -0.02
C VAL A 170 25.71 1.00 -0.11
N VAL A 171 25.42 1.53 -1.28
CA VAL A 171 25.22 2.96 -1.50
C VAL A 171 23.73 3.22 -1.67
N VAL A 172 23.20 4.14 -0.85
CA VAL A 172 21.79 4.54 -0.92
C VAL A 172 21.69 5.96 -1.50
N LEU A 173 21.05 6.09 -2.64
CA LEU A 173 20.83 7.37 -3.29
C LEU A 173 19.44 7.90 -2.91
N GLY A 174 19.40 8.95 -2.08
CA GLY A 174 18.22 9.52 -1.47
C GLY A 174 17.98 9.02 -0.05
N ALA A 175 17.93 9.93 0.91
CA ALA A 175 17.69 9.65 2.34
C ALA A 175 16.30 10.14 2.78
N GLY A 176 15.27 9.96 1.92
CA GLY A 176 13.85 10.07 2.29
C GLY A 176 13.39 8.83 3.06
N VAL A 177 12.07 8.67 3.28
CA VAL A 177 11.51 7.56 4.07
C VAL A 177 11.99 6.19 3.57
N ALA A 178 11.94 5.94 2.26
CA ALA A 178 12.44 4.70 1.67
C ALA A 178 13.95 4.52 1.88
N GLY A 179 14.73 5.58 1.62
CA GLY A 179 16.19 5.55 1.77
C GLY A 179 16.63 5.33 3.22
N LEU A 180 16.04 6.02 4.18
CA LEU A 180 16.33 5.81 5.60
C LEU A 180 16.00 4.39 6.05
N GLN A 181 14.89 3.83 5.59
CA GLN A 181 14.55 2.45 5.88
C GLN A 181 15.52 1.47 5.21
N ALA A 182 15.96 1.74 3.99
CA ALA A 182 16.98 0.94 3.31
C ALA A 182 18.32 0.99 4.04
N ILE A 183 18.78 2.17 4.48
CA ILE A 183 19.98 2.35 5.29
C ILE A 183 19.89 1.51 6.57
N ALA A 184 18.79 1.65 7.31
CA ALA A 184 18.59 0.91 8.56
C ALA A 184 18.59 -0.60 8.33
N THR A 185 17.95 -1.08 7.27
CA THR A 185 17.86 -2.51 6.93
C THR A 185 19.23 -3.05 6.51
N ALA A 186 19.94 -2.37 5.61
CA ALA A 186 21.25 -2.80 5.15
C ALA A 186 22.29 -2.85 6.30
N ARG A 187 22.25 -1.87 7.20
CA ARG A 187 23.11 -1.86 8.41
C ARG A 187 22.78 -3.02 9.35
N ARG A 188 21.48 -3.32 9.58
CA ARG A 188 21.07 -4.47 10.40
C ARG A 188 21.52 -5.80 9.80
N LEU A 189 21.61 -5.90 8.48
CA LEU A 189 22.15 -7.06 7.79
C LEU A 189 23.69 -7.08 7.76
N GLY A 190 24.35 -6.09 8.38
CA GLY A 190 25.80 -6.05 8.56
C GLY A 190 26.59 -5.43 7.41
N ALA A 191 25.95 -4.79 6.46
CA ALA A 191 26.62 -4.08 5.38
C ALA A 191 27.30 -2.78 5.87
N GLN A 192 28.36 -2.36 5.18
CA GLN A 192 28.87 -0.99 5.24
C GLN A 192 27.98 -0.11 4.36
N VAL A 193 27.33 0.91 4.95
CA VAL A 193 26.35 1.72 4.23
C VAL A 193 26.87 3.15 4.08
N GLU A 194 26.87 3.63 2.85
CA GLU A 194 27.07 5.02 2.46
C GLU A 194 25.75 5.57 1.92
N ALA A 195 25.40 6.81 2.21
CA ALA A 195 24.20 7.44 1.72
C ALA A 195 24.49 8.84 1.15
N TYR A 196 23.74 9.20 0.12
CA TYR A 196 23.79 10.52 -0.47
C TYR A 196 22.38 11.09 -0.63
N ASP A 197 22.20 12.36 -0.27
CA ASP A 197 20.98 13.12 -0.56
C ASP A 197 21.38 14.54 -0.97
N ILE A 198 20.67 15.10 -1.94
CA ILE A 198 20.89 16.47 -2.42
C ILE A 198 20.46 17.53 -1.40
N ARG A 199 19.59 17.16 -0.45
CA ARG A 199 19.07 18.05 0.57
C ARG A 199 19.99 18.08 1.78
N PRO A 200 20.59 19.25 2.16
CA PRO A 200 21.49 19.33 3.32
C PRO A 200 20.83 18.96 4.65
N ALA A 201 19.54 19.26 4.80
CA ALA A 201 18.77 19.00 6.03
C ALA A 201 18.58 17.49 6.37
N VAL A 202 19.02 16.59 5.50
CA VAL A 202 18.88 15.13 5.73
C VAL A 202 20.18 14.50 6.24
N ARG A 203 21.23 15.32 6.47
CA ARG A 203 22.57 14.85 6.91
C ARG A 203 22.68 14.61 8.41
N GLU A 204 21.68 15.03 9.20
CA GLU A 204 21.54 14.75 10.62
C GLU A 204 20.81 13.43 10.85
#